data_248614f7550126948134f1330a990b9d
#
_entry.id   248614f7550126948134f1330a990b9d
#
_cell.length_a   1.000
_cell.length_b   1.000
_cell.length_c   1.000
_cell.angle_alpha   90.00
_cell.angle_beta   90.00
_cell.angle_gamma   90.00
#
_symmetry.space_group_name_H-M   'P 1'
#
loop_
_entity.id
_entity.type
_entity.pdbx_description
1 polymer ?
#
loop_
_entity_poly.entity_id
_entity_poly.type
_entity_poly.pdbx_seq_one_letter_code
_entity_poly.pdbx_strand_id
1 'polypeptide(L)'
;MPLITLDVNNALHYHRSVINTFKCGETQALSRGERVRRFANIAAVARRKLRQLEIANRLDDLRVPPGNRLEALKGARAGQHSIRVNNQFRLCFRWTNACAEDVEIVDYH
;
A
#
# COMPACT_ATOMS: atom_id res chain seq x y z
N MET A 1 -1.40 -7.84 -11.16
CA MET A 1 -2.27 -8.73 -11.91
C MET A 1 -3.67 -8.67 -11.37
N PRO A 2 -4.64 -8.41 -12.21
CA PRO A 2 -6.02 -8.38 -11.73
C PRO A 2 -6.52 -9.77 -11.36
N LEU A 3 -7.29 -9.83 -10.31
CA LEU A 3 -8.04 -11.02 -9.96
C LEU A 3 -9.35 -10.98 -10.72
N ILE A 4 -9.72 -12.09 -11.30
CA ILE A 4 -10.98 -12.22 -12.01
C ILE A 4 -11.89 -13.08 -11.17
N THR A 5 -13.05 -12.55 -10.82
CA THR A 5 -14.06 -13.29 -10.09
C THR A 5 -15.37 -13.26 -10.86
N LEU A 6 -16.20 -14.27 -10.63
CA LEU A 6 -17.56 -14.26 -11.11
C LEU A 6 -18.43 -13.74 -9.97
N ASP A 7 -19.19 -12.69 -10.26
CA ASP A 7 -20.16 -12.22 -9.28
C ASP A 7 -21.45 -13.04 -9.39
N VAL A 8 -22.41 -12.73 -8.53
CA VAL A 8 -23.66 -13.46 -8.48
C VAL A 8 -24.49 -13.36 -9.76
N ASN A 9 -24.15 -12.43 -10.61
CA ASN A 9 -24.85 -12.21 -11.88
C ASN A 9 -24.11 -12.83 -13.06
N ASN A 10 -23.10 -13.64 -12.78
CA ASN A 10 -22.24 -14.25 -13.78
C ASN A 10 -21.43 -13.25 -14.60
N ALA A 11 -21.31 -12.05 -14.13
CA ALA A 11 -20.42 -11.07 -14.75
C ALA A 11 -19.01 -11.28 -14.28
N LEU A 12 -18.05 -11.10 -15.19
CA LEU A 12 -16.65 -11.11 -14.81
C LEU A 12 -16.29 -9.78 -14.17
N HIS A 13 -15.84 -9.86 -12.95
CA HIS A 13 -15.32 -8.71 -12.25
C HIS A 13 -13.81 -8.74 -12.27
N TYR A 14 -13.23 -7.67 -12.75
CA TYR A 14 -11.81 -7.44 -12.60
C TYR A 14 -11.59 -6.79 -11.24
N HIS A 15 -11.23 -7.62 -10.29
CA HIS A 15 -10.79 -7.12 -9.01
C HIS A 15 -9.33 -6.75 -9.15
N ARG A 16 -9.08 -5.51 -9.54
CA ARG A 16 -7.72 -5.03 -9.73
C ARG A 16 -7.07 -4.84 -8.38
N SER A 17 -5.89 -5.42 -8.22
CA SER A 17 -5.02 -4.98 -7.15
C SER A 17 -4.61 -3.54 -7.47
N VAL A 18 -4.82 -2.64 -6.53
CA VAL A 18 -4.44 -1.25 -6.69
C VAL A 18 -2.93 -1.07 -6.53
N ILE A 19 -2.26 -2.06 -5.93
CA ILE A 19 -0.81 -2.07 -5.87
C ILE A 19 -0.28 -2.72 -7.14
N ASN A 20 0.31 -1.90 -8.00
CA ASN A 20 0.81 -2.35 -9.28
C ASN A 20 2.24 -2.87 -9.19
N THR A 21 3.11 -2.18 -8.47
CA THR A 21 4.50 -2.57 -8.30
C THR A 21 5.00 -2.32 -6.89
N PHE A 22 5.98 -3.11 -6.48
CA PHE A 22 6.70 -2.92 -5.22
C PHE A 22 8.14 -2.54 -5.53
N LYS A 23 8.66 -1.59 -4.80
CA LYS A 23 10.07 -1.22 -4.90
C LYS A 23 10.93 -2.11 -4.02
N CYS A 24 10.35 -2.72 -3.00
CA CYS A 24 11.06 -3.50 -1.98
C CYS A 24 10.50 -4.90 -1.93
N GLY A 25 11.34 -5.91 -2.14
CA GLY A 25 10.94 -7.31 -2.08
C GLY A 25 10.42 -7.74 -0.72
N GLU A 26 10.95 -7.16 0.35
CA GLU A 26 10.47 -7.44 1.70
C GLU A 26 9.06 -6.91 1.94
N THR A 27 8.76 -5.73 1.41
CA THR A 27 7.41 -5.18 1.50
C THR A 27 6.43 -6.06 0.73
N GLN A 28 6.82 -6.51 -0.45
CA GLN A 28 6.00 -7.42 -1.25
C GLN A 28 5.76 -8.74 -0.51
N ALA A 29 6.81 -9.30 0.07
CA ALA A 29 6.70 -10.54 0.83
C ALA A 29 5.73 -10.38 2.00
N LEU A 30 5.83 -9.27 2.71
CA LEU A 30 4.93 -8.97 3.81
C LEU A 30 3.47 -8.89 3.33
N SER A 31 3.25 -8.29 2.17
CA SER A 31 1.91 -8.15 1.60
C SER A 31 1.28 -9.51 1.27
N ARG A 32 2.10 -10.51 0.98
CA ARG A 32 1.65 -11.87 0.69
C ARG A 32 1.46 -12.72 1.94
N GLY A 33 1.66 -12.14 3.12
CA GLY A 33 1.53 -12.87 4.37
C GLY A 33 2.81 -13.58 4.80
N GLU A 34 3.90 -13.38 4.10
CA GLU A 34 5.18 -14.00 4.44
C GLU A 34 5.80 -13.28 5.63
N ARG A 35 6.59 -14.04 6.36
CA ARG A 35 7.27 -13.49 7.52
C ARG A 35 8.52 -12.75 7.08
N VAL A 36 8.65 -11.49 7.51
CA VAL A 36 9.82 -10.67 7.24
C VAL A 36 10.39 -10.21 8.56
N ARG A 37 11.62 -10.66 8.85
CA ARG A 37 12.26 -10.42 10.14
C ARG A 37 12.35 -8.94 10.48
N ARG A 38 12.74 -8.13 9.52
CA ARG A 38 12.90 -6.69 9.68
C ARG A 38 11.61 -6.01 10.11
N PHE A 39 10.47 -6.54 9.71
CA PHE A 39 9.16 -5.96 9.97
C PHE A 39 8.36 -6.74 11.02
N ALA A 40 9.01 -7.61 11.78
CA ALA A 40 8.29 -8.48 12.72
C ALA A 40 7.42 -7.69 13.70
N ASN A 41 7.92 -6.57 14.19
CA ASN A 41 7.21 -5.78 15.21
C ASN A 41 6.06 -4.96 14.64
N ILE A 42 6.02 -4.76 13.34
CA ILE A 42 4.99 -3.93 12.70
C ILE A 42 4.11 -4.73 11.74
N ALA A 43 4.32 -6.04 11.65
CA ALA A 43 3.71 -6.85 10.60
C ALA A 43 2.19 -6.70 10.52
N ALA A 44 1.49 -6.77 11.64
CA ALA A 44 0.04 -6.68 11.65
C ALA A 44 -0.45 -5.31 11.16
N VAL A 45 0.16 -4.25 11.66
CA VAL A 45 -0.21 -2.89 11.27
C VAL A 45 0.16 -2.62 9.82
N ALA A 46 1.36 -3.04 9.42
CA ALA A 46 1.84 -2.84 8.07
C ALA A 46 0.96 -3.56 7.05
N ARG A 47 0.58 -4.80 7.32
CA ARG A 47 -0.34 -5.54 6.45
C ARG A 47 -1.69 -4.85 6.32
N ARG A 48 -2.19 -4.31 7.42
CA ARG A 48 -3.45 -3.57 7.40
C ARG A 48 -3.34 -2.33 6.52
N LYS A 49 -2.22 -1.61 6.60
CA LYS A 49 -2.00 -0.42 5.77
C LYS A 49 -1.81 -0.80 4.29
N LEU A 50 -1.10 -1.89 4.02
CA LEU A 50 -0.97 -2.41 2.67
C LEU A 50 -2.35 -2.79 2.10
N ARG A 51 -3.20 -3.38 2.93
CA ARG A 51 -4.55 -3.72 2.50
C ARG A 51 -5.38 -2.47 2.19
N GLN A 52 -5.27 -1.44 3.01
CA GLN A 52 -5.95 -0.18 2.74
C GLN A 52 -5.50 0.40 1.40
N LEU A 53 -4.19 0.35 1.13
CA LEU A 53 -3.65 0.82 -0.13
C LEU A 53 -4.19 0.00 -1.30
N GLU A 54 -4.25 -1.31 -1.13
CA GLU A 54 -4.68 -2.23 -2.17
C GLU A 54 -6.14 -2.01 -2.58
N ILE A 55 -7.01 -1.66 -1.63
CA ILE A 55 -8.43 -1.51 -1.91
C ILE A 55 -8.85 -0.06 -2.20
N ALA A 56 -7.95 0.89 -2.10
CA ALA A 56 -8.28 2.29 -2.33
C ALA A 56 -8.63 2.52 -3.80
N ASN A 57 -9.71 3.23 -4.05
CA ASN A 57 -10.11 3.62 -5.41
C ASN A 57 -9.52 4.97 -5.79
N ARG A 58 -9.29 5.81 -4.80
CA ARG A 58 -8.77 7.16 -4.98
C ARG A 58 -7.73 7.41 -3.92
N LEU A 59 -6.78 8.27 -4.26
CA LEU A 59 -5.75 8.65 -3.28
C LEU A 59 -6.37 9.19 -1.99
N ASP A 60 -7.43 9.99 -2.10
CA ASP A 60 -8.09 10.58 -0.94
C ASP A 60 -8.69 9.54 0.01
N ASP A 61 -8.98 8.33 -0.47
CA ASP A 61 -9.49 7.27 0.40
C ASP A 61 -8.50 6.95 1.52
N LEU A 62 -7.23 7.23 1.29
CA LEU A 62 -6.17 6.96 2.26
C LEU A 62 -6.06 8.01 3.36
N ARG A 63 -6.90 9.05 3.32
CA ARG A 63 -7.00 10.00 4.42
C ARG A 63 -7.75 9.41 5.61
N VAL A 64 -8.41 8.30 5.42
CA VAL A 64 -9.16 7.61 6.48
C VAL A 64 -8.51 6.25 6.72
N PRO A 65 -8.21 5.91 7.97
CA PRO A 65 -8.37 6.72 9.19
C PRO A 65 -7.38 7.90 9.24
N PRO A 66 -7.71 8.94 10.00
CA PRO A 66 -6.84 10.12 10.10
C PRO A 66 -5.42 9.81 10.57
N GLY A 67 -5.26 8.73 11.33
CA GLY A 67 -3.95 8.29 11.78
C GLY A 67 -3.00 7.88 10.66
N ASN A 68 -3.53 7.67 9.44
CA ASN A 68 -2.68 7.40 8.26
C ASN A 68 -1.78 8.59 7.92
N ARG A 69 -2.21 9.79 8.22
CA ARG A 69 -1.47 11.01 7.92
C ARG A 69 -0.94 11.00 6.49
N LEU A 70 -1.87 10.83 5.54
CA LEU A 70 -1.53 10.88 4.12
C LEU A 70 -0.83 12.19 3.80
N GLU A 71 0.35 12.11 3.19
CA GLU A 71 1.07 13.31 2.80
C GLU A 71 1.84 13.11 1.50
N ALA A 72 1.99 14.21 0.76
CA ALA A 72 2.85 14.25 -0.41
C ALA A 72 4.29 14.49 0.05
N LEU A 73 5.21 13.74 -0.49
CA LEU A 73 6.61 13.81 -0.09
C LEU A 73 7.36 14.82 -0.95
N LYS A 74 8.48 15.30 -0.43
CA LYS A 74 9.29 16.33 -1.06
C LYS A 74 10.72 15.86 -1.23
N GLY A 75 11.56 16.70 -1.84
CA GLY A 75 12.98 16.42 -2.02
C GLY A 75 13.21 15.21 -2.90
N ALA A 76 14.06 14.31 -2.44
CA ALA A 76 14.41 13.11 -3.19
C ALA A 76 13.21 12.18 -3.44
N ARG A 77 12.15 12.33 -2.67
CA ARG A 77 10.94 11.53 -2.81
C ARG A 77 9.78 12.30 -3.43
N ALA A 78 10.05 13.42 -4.06
CA ALA A 78 9.01 14.20 -4.74
C ALA A 78 8.27 13.31 -5.74
N GLY A 79 6.95 13.45 -5.78
CA GLY A 79 6.08 12.61 -6.60
C GLY A 79 5.56 11.38 -5.89
N GLN A 80 6.03 11.13 -4.67
CA GLN A 80 5.52 10.04 -3.84
C GLN A 80 4.57 10.58 -2.77
N HIS A 81 3.78 9.67 -2.24
CA HIS A 81 2.94 9.90 -1.06
C HIS A 81 3.30 8.87 -0.01
N SER A 82 2.90 9.14 1.22
CA SER A 82 3.08 8.16 2.27
C SER A 82 1.90 8.13 3.22
N ILE A 83 1.69 6.95 3.83
CA ILE A 83 0.79 6.82 4.98
C ILE A 83 1.60 6.24 6.13
N ARG A 84 1.20 6.61 7.34
CA ARG A 84 1.94 6.23 8.54
C ARG A 84 1.64 4.79 8.94
N VAL A 85 2.67 4.03 9.23
CA VAL A 85 2.56 2.71 9.86
C VAL A 85 2.65 2.87 11.37
N ASN A 86 3.72 3.51 11.84
CA ASN A 86 3.92 3.85 13.25
C ASN A 86 4.87 5.05 13.33
N ASN A 87 5.45 5.30 14.50
CA ASN A 87 6.36 6.45 14.67
C ASN A 87 7.64 6.30 13.85
N GLN A 88 8.01 5.09 13.49
CA GLN A 88 9.26 4.81 12.81
C GLN A 88 9.08 4.58 11.31
N PHE A 89 8.03 3.88 10.94
CA PHE A 89 7.85 3.41 9.57
C PHE A 89 6.69 4.10 8.88
N ARG A 90 6.90 4.36 7.59
CA ARG A 90 5.86 4.85 6.70
C ARG A 90 5.80 3.97 5.46
N LEU A 91 4.62 3.87 4.88
CA LEU A 91 4.40 3.16 3.63
C LEU A 91 4.42 4.22 2.52
N CYS A 92 5.43 4.15 1.67
CA CYS A 92 5.64 5.12 0.59
C CYS A 92 5.27 4.52 -0.75
N PHE A 93 4.73 5.34 -1.64
CA PHE A 93 4.26 4.87 -2.95
C PHE A 93 4.06 6.05 -3.90
N ARG A 94 4.00 5.74 -5.19
CA ARG A 94 3.54 6.68 -6.21
C ARG A 94 2.10 6.33 -6.55
N TRP A 95 1.28 7.33 -6.78
CA TRP A 95 -0.11 7.10 -7.17
C TRP A 95 -0.29 7.53 -8.62
N THR A 96 -0.55 6.56 -9.51
CA THR A 96 -0.62 6.77 -10.94
C THR A 96 -1.78 5.96 -11.52
N ASN A 97 -2.66 6.61 -12.25
CA ASN A 97 -3.79 5.92 -12.90
C ASN A 97 -4.62 5.08 -11.93
N ALA A 98 -4.88 5.64 -10.75
CA ALA A 98 -5.63 4.99 -9.69
C ALA A 98 -4.96 3.72 -9.16
N CYS A 99 -3.64 3.62 -9.29
CA CYS A 99 -2.85 2.50 -8.80
C CYS A 99 -1.68 3.01 -7.97
N ALA A 100 -1.25 2.20 -7.01
CA ALA A 100 -0.04 2.45 -6.25
C ALA A 100 1.13 1.75 -6.92
N GLU A 101 2.24 2.46 -7.06
CA GLU A 101 3.46 1.95 -7.67
C GLU A 101 4.63 2.22 -6.76
N ASP A 102 5.71 1.44 -6.93
CA ASP A 102 6.94 1.57 -6.16
C ASP A 102 6.67 1.54 -4.66
N VAL A 103 5.82 0.62 -4.24
CA VAL A 103 5.40 0.54 -2.84
C VAL A 103 6.53 0.00 -1.98
N GLU A 104 6.86 0.71 -0.92
CA GLU A 104 7.87 0.25 0.03
C GLU A 104 7.62 0.78 1.42
N ILE A 105 7.99 -0.03 2.42
CA ILE A 105 7.98 0.40 3.82
C ILE A 105 9.34 1.02 4.11
N VAL A 106 9.34 2.24 4.60
CA VAL A 106 10.54 3.04 4.82
C VAL A 106 10.68 3.38 6.28
N ASP A 107 11.89 3.21 6.80
CA ASP A 107 12.26 3.65 8.13
C ASP A 107 12.46 5.17 8.07
N TYR A 108 11.60 5.87 8.78
CA TYR A 108 11.45 7.32 8.63
C TYR A 108 11.77 8.02 9.95
N HIS A 109 13.02 8.11 10.26
CA HIS A 109 13.36 8.97 11.39
C HIS A 109 14.78 9.46 11.39
#